data_0ca1170159d8cca5700c04ad6731e07b
#
_entry.id   0ca1170159d8cca5700c04ad6731e07b
#
_cell.length_a   1.000
_cell.length_b   1.000
_cell.length_c   1.000
_cell.angle_alpha   90.00
_cell.angle_beta   90.00
_cell.angle_gamma   90.00
#
_symmetry.space_group_name_H-M   'P 1'
#
loop_
_entity.id
_entity.type
_entity.pdbx_description
1 polymer ?
#
loop_
_entity_poly.entity_id
_entity_poly.type
_entity_poly.pdbx_seq_one_letter_code
_entity_poly.pdbx_strand_id
1 'polypeptide(L)'
;MIMYDVIVVGGGHAGCEAAHISAFMGKKTLLITSNKKNIADMPCNPSIGGSAKGIIVREIDALGGLMGIVADKSHFQIKMLNNSKGPAVRSLRAQADKKVYPKVMLDYLENTPNLDIKEGMVEDLIIENNNIKGVILENKEEIYCNAVILTTGTYLNANILIGSENTPSGPHGEKRSNNLSNNLKKYGFNIKRLKTGTPQRIKASSIDFSVLKEEKGDDTYWTFSFDTKPLYKINEQQKCYLVYTNENTHKIIRDNLKKSAMYGGYATGVGPRYCPSVEDKIVRFADKERHQLFLEPESIYYDEWYLQGFSTSMPRDVQEKMVHSLHGLENAVISKYAYAIEYDAIDAMQIKPSLETKIISGLFTAGQINGTSGYEEAAGQGLVAGINASLKLDNKEAMVLKRSSAYIGVLIDDLVTKGITDPYRMLTSRAEFRLLLRHDNADERLTPIGYEVGSVSKEKYNNYLNKKNNINKLKEILTNNNLVMNEEVKEKFIENNLDVPKKNMKFIELLKRPEISINFLANFIDISGFTNEEKEEVTIEVKYEGYIKKEYEQKEKLLKMESKQIPKDIDYNKVKNIASEARQKLSLVRPETIAQASRISGVNPVDISLLLIYLKKEYNKND
;
A
#
# COMPACT_ATOMS: atom_id res chain seq x y z
N MET A 1 33.96 4.69 17.80
CA MET A 1 32.48 4.58 17.83
C MET A 1 32.02 4.46 16.38
N ILE A 2 31.28 3.39 16.04
CA ILE A 2 30.78 3.21 14.68
C ILE A 2 29.61 4.17 14.51
N MET A 3 29.73 5.13 13.59
CA MET A 3 28.64 6.05 13.24
C MET A 3 27.97 5.56 11.97
N TYR A 4 26.64 5.49 11.97
CA TYR A 4 25.83 5.19 10.79
C TYR A 4 25.33 6.49 10.13
N ASP A 5 25.01 6.43 8.86
CA ASP A 5 24.32 7.53 8.20
C ASP A 5 22.82 7.49 8.53
N VAL A 6 22.22 6.30 8.44
CA VAL A 6 20.80 6.06 8.67
C VAL A 6 20.62 4.91 9.65
N ILE A 7 19.74 5.09 10.64
CA ILE A 7 19.22 3.99 11.49
C ILE A 7 17.73 3.82 11.19
N VAL A 8 17.32 2.59 10.87
CA VAL A 8 15.91 2.20 10.69
C VAL A 8 15.48 1.38 11.89
N VAL A 9 14.38 1.76 12.53
CA VAL A 9 13.86 1.13 13.75
C VAL A 9 12.60 0.34 13.44
N GLY A 10 12.71 -0.99 13.44
CA GLY A 10 11.63 -1.93 13.14
C GLY A 10 11.83 -2.66 11.82
N GLY A 11 11.76 -4.00 11.85
CA GLY A 11 11.99 -4.90 10.70
C GLY A 11 10.71 -5.30 9.94
N GLY A 12 9.61 -4.54 10.05
CA GLY A 12 8.41 -4.76 9.24
C GLY A 12 8.58 -4.28 7.79
N HIS A 13 7.52 -4.37 6.97
CA HIS A 13 7.60 -4.01 5.53
C HIS A 13 8.13 -2.59 5.28
N ALA A 14 7.74 -1.61 6.11
CA ALA A 14 8.28 -0.25 5.99
C ALA A 14 9.78 -0.19 6.30
N GLY A 15 10.22 -0.90 7.34
CA GLY A 15 11.63 -0.92 7.72
C GLY A 15 12.51 -1.63 6.71
N CYS A 16 12.04 -2.73 6.13
CA CYS A 16 12.77 -3.45 5.09
C CYS A 16 13.01 -2.57 3.86
N GLU A 17 11.98 -1.90 3.37
CA GLU A 17 12.10 -0.99 2.23
C GLU A 17 13.00 0.22 2.53
N ALA A 18 12.83 0.83 3.72
CA ALA A 18 13.64 1.98 4.12
C ALA A 18 15.12 1.61 4.28
N ALA A 19 15.42 0.47 4.90
CA ALA A 19 16.78 0.01 5.11
C ALA A 19 17.48 -0.36 3.81
N HIS A 20 16.80 -1.15 2.97
CA HIS A 20 17.31 -1.54 1.66
C HIS A 20 17.65 -0.32 0.82
N ILE A 21 16.69 0.59 0.63
CA ILE A 21 16.87 1.69 -0.31
C ILE A 21 17.91 2.71 0.19
N SER A 22 17.98 2.96 1.51
CA SER A 22 19.00 3.84 2.08
C SER A 22 20.39 3.27 1.83
N ALA A 23 20.59 1.97 2.06
CA ALA A 23 21.86 1.28 1.83
C ALA A 23 22.19 1.21 0.33
N PHE A 24 21.20 0.92 -0.53
CA PHE A 24 21.36 0.92 -1.98
C PHE A 24 21.82 2.29 -2.53
N MET A 25 21.31 3.37 -1.96
CA MET A 25 21.73 4.75 -2.27
C MET A 25 23.09 5.13 -1.63
N GLY A 26 23.85 4.16 -1.14
CA GLY A 26 25.21 4.32 -0.63
C GLY A 26 25.32 4.84 0.81
N LYS A 27 24.24 4.83 1.60
CA LYS A 27 24.28 5.23 3.01
C LYS A 27 24.62 4.03 3.89
N LYS A 28 25.56 4.21 4.82
CA LYS A 28 25.86 3.22 5.84
C LYS A 28 24.66 3.10 6.77
N THR A 29 23.89 2.03 6.63
CA THR A 29 22.56 1.86 7.23
C THR A 29 22.55 0.76 8.27
N LEU A 30 21.88 0.99 9.39
CA LEU A 30 21.61 -0.03 10.41
C LEU A 30 20.10 -0.26 10.52
N LEU A 31 19.66 -1.50 10.30
CA LEU A 31 18.30 -1.94 10.64
C LEU A 31 18.29 -2.55 12.04
N ILE A 32 17.52 -1.96 12.95
CA ILE A 32 17.32 -2.49 14.31
C ILE A 32 15.94 -3.14 14.38
N THR A 33 15.90 -4.41 14.75
CA THR A 33 14.65 -5.16 14.93
C THR A 33 14.68 -5.93 16.25
N SER A 34 13.52 -6.12 16.88
CA SER A 34 13.42 -6.90 18.13
C SER A 34 13.76 -8.38 17.93
N ASN A 35 13.49 -8.91 16.75
CA ASN A 35 13.72 -10.31 16.39
C ASN A 35 13.97 -10.42 14.89
N LYS A 36 15.18 -10.84 14.51
CA LYS A 36 15.59 -10.98 13.11
C LYS A 36 14.76 -12.01 12.34
N LYS A 37 14.21 -13.02 13.03
CA LYS A 37 13.36 -14.05 12.42
C LYS A 37 11.99 -13.51 11.98
N ASN A 38 11.58 -12.35 12.51
CA ASN A 38 10.29 -11.71 12.22
C ASN A 38 10.43 -10.55 11.22
N ILE A 39 11.59 -10.43 10.55
CA ILE A 39 11.75 -9.44 9.47
C ILE A 39 10.73 -9.74 8.37
N ALA A 40 9.99 -8.69 7.97
CA ALA A 40 8.89 -8.77 6.99
C ALA A 40 7.81 -9.83 7.31
N ASP A 41 7.62 -10.17 8.60
CA ASP A 41 6.53 -11.06 9.00
C ASP A 41 5.16 -10.50 8.58
N MET A 42 4.23 -11.42 8.32
CA MET A 42 2.87 -11.14 7.87
C MET A 42 1.85 -11.54 8.96
N PRO A 43 1.77 -10.83 10.09
CA PRO A 43 0.95 -11.26 11.24
C PRO A 43 -0.56 -11.19 10.96
N CYS A 44 -0.99 -10.44 9.97
CA CYS A 44 -2.39 -10.36 9.55
C CYS A 44 -2.70 -11.40 8.47
N ASN A 45 -2.86 -11.02 7.22
CA ASN A 45 -3.24 -11.90 6.13
C ASN A 45 -2.00 -12.38 5.32
N PRO A 46 -2.08 -13.57 4.68
CA PRO A 46 -0.99 -14.10 3.87
C PRO A 46 -1.03 -13.57 2.43
N SER A 47 -1.30 -12.29 2.21
CA SER A 47 -1.45 -11.78 0.86
C SER A 47 -0.81 -10.42 0.64
N ILE A 48 -0.27 -10.23 -0.56
CA ILE A 48 0.30 -8.97 -1.06
C ILE A 48 -0.57 -8.50 -2.23
N GLY A 49 -0.86 -7.18 -2.28
CA GLY A 49 -1.68 -6.57 -3.31
C GLY A 49 -3.18 -6.58 -2.99
N GLY A 50 -3.99 -6.52 -4.03
CA GLY A 50 -5.43 -6.29 -3.93
C GLY A 50 -5.81 -4.93 -4.50
N SER A 51 -7.11 -4.60 -4.47
CA SER A 51 -7.61 -3.33 -5.05
C SER A 51 -6.84 -2.12 -4.51
N ALA A 52 -6.31 -1.28 -5.39
CA ALA A 52 -5.37 -0.19 -5.16
C ALA A 52 -3.98 -0.64 -4.65
N LYS A 53 -3.91 -1.63 -3.78
CA LYS A 53 -2.67 -2.08 -3.12
C LYS A 53 -1.68 -2.72 -4.10
N GLY A 54 -2.16 -3.55 -5.05
CA GLY A 54 -1.29 -4.10 -6.09
C GLY A 54 -0.69 -3.02 -7.00
N ILE A 55 -1.36 -1.86 -7.13
CA ILE A 55 -0.78 -0.70 -7.82
C ILE A 55 0.37 -0.12 -6.99
N ILE A 56 0.20 0.01 -5.67
CA ILE A 56 1.27 0.47 -4.76
C ILE A 56 2.47 -0.47 -4.86
N VAL A 57 2.27 -1.79 -4.91
CA VAL A 57 3.39 -2.75 -5.05
C VAL A 57 4.17 -2.52 -6.35
N ARG A 58 3.46 -2.29 -7.47
CA ARG A 58 4.09 -1.92 -8.74
C ARG A 58 4.83 -0.58 -8.66
N GLU A 59 4.29 0.40 -7.92
CA GLU A 59 4.95 1.69 -7.70
C GLU A 59 6.19 1.56 -6.82
N ILE A 60 6.17 0.69 -5.80
CA ILE A 60 7.33 0.34 -4.99
C ILE A 60 8.42 -0.27 -5.86
N ASP A 61 8.07 -1.24 -6.71
CA ASP A 61 9.03 -1.86 -7.65
C ASP A 61 9.61 -0.82 -8.62
N ALA A 62 8.79 0.03 -9.20
CA ALA A 62 9.21 1.07 -10.15
C ALA A 62 10.20 2.08 -9.54
N LEU A 63 10.17 2.29 -8.23
CA LEU A 63 11.08 3.15 -7.47
C LEU A 63 12.29 2.40 -6.88
N GLY A 64 12.44 1.10 -7.15
CA GLY A 64 13.59 0.30 -6.71
C GLY A 64 13.39 -0.45 -5.39
N GLY A 65 12.15 -0.59 -4.89
CA GLY A 65 11.83 -1.37 -3.69
C GLY A 65 11.76 -2.88 -3.93
N LEU A 66 11.67 -3.64 -2.84
CA LEU A 66 11.79 -5.10 -2.82
C LEU A 66 10.45 -5.85 -2.80
N MET A 67 9.36 -5.25 -2.31
CA MET A 67 8.11 -5.96 -2.03
C MET A 67 7.57 -6.75 -3.24
N GLY A 68 7.62 -6.16 -4.44
CA GLY A 68 7.18 -6.81 -5.67
C GLY A 68 8.03 -8.04 -6.00
N ILE A 69 9.35 -7.90 -5.96
CA ILE A 69 10.32 -8.97 -6.24
C ILE A 69 10.17 -10.12 -5.23
N VAL A 70 10.04 -9.79 -3.94
CA VAL A 70 9.89 -10.78 -2.87
C VAL A 70 8.55 -11.52 -2.98
N ALA A 71 7.47 -10.80 -3.32
CA ALA A 71 6.16 -11.40 -3.56
C ALA A 71 6.21 -12.37 -4.75
N ASP A 72 6.86 -12.00 -5.86
CA ASP A 72 7.01 -12.87 -7.04
C ASP A 72 7.80 -14.14 -6.75
N LYS A 73 8.73 -14.10 -5.79
CA LYS A 73 9.55 -15.26 -5.38
C LYS A 73 8.91 -16.14 -4.30
N SER A 74 7.83 -15.70 -3.68
CA SER A 74 7.28 -16.35 -2.49
C SER A 74 5.77 -16.65 -2.56
N HIS A 75 5.06 -16.23 -3.61
CA HIS A 75 3.65 -16.54 -3.73
C HIS A 75 3.41 -17.95 -4.26
N PHE A 76 2.26 -18.50 -3.93
CA PHE A 76 1.78 -19.79 -4.45
C PHE A 76 0.43 -19.66 -5.18
N GLN A 77 -0.19 -18.47 -5.19
CA GLN A 77 -1.36 -18.14 -6.01
C GLN A 77 -1.34 -16.65 -6.35
N ILE A 78 -1.74 -16.30 -7.59
CA ILE A 78 -1.87 -14.92 -8.01
C ILE A 78 -3.11 -14.72 -8.88
N LYS A 79 -3.75 -13.55 -8.75
CA LYS A 79 -4.95 -13.15 -9.50
C LYS A 79 -4.90 -11.69 -9.92
N MET A 80 -5.45 -11.38 -11.10
CA MET A 80 -5.81 -10.03 -11.50
C MET A 80 -7.23 -9.72 -11.02
N LEU A 81 -7.34 -8.85 -10.02
CA LEU A 81 -8.65 -8.40 -9.52
C LEU A 81 -9.26 -7.35 -10.45
N ASN A 82 -10.60 -7.29 -10.46
CA ASN A 82 -11.38 -6.32 -11.24
C ASN A 82 -11.11 -6.36 -12.75
N ASN A 83 -10.71 -7.50 -13.30
CA ASN A 83 -10.39 -7.64 -14.73
C ASN A 83 -11.56 -7.19 -15.64
N SER A 84 -12.80 -7.51 -15.27
CA SER A 84 -14.02 -7.10 -15.99
C SER A 84 -14.42 -5.62 -15.82
N LYS A 85 -13.82 -4.89 -14.87
CA LYS A 85 -14.19 -3.50 -14.56
C LYS A 85 -13.32 -2.45 -15.28
N GLY A 86 -12.38 -2.89 -16.11
CA GLY A 86 -11.51 -2.03 -16.90
C GLY A 86 -10.19 -1.65 -16.21
N PRO A 87 -9.24 -1.05 -16.96
CA PRO A 87 -7.85 -0.88 -16.56
C PRO A 87 -7.64 0.05 -15.36
N ALA A 88 -8.54 1.01 -15.14
CA ALA A 88 -8.45 1.99 -14.06
C ALA A 88 -8.49 1.38 -12.62
N VAL A 89 -8.95 0.15 -12.48
CA VAL A 89 -9.13 -0.53 -11.19
C VAL A 89 -8.57 -1.94 -11.15
N ARG A 90 -7.97 -2.41 -12.23
CA ARG A 90 -7.25 -3.69 -12.27
C ARG A 90 -6.08 -3.65 -11.29
N SER A 91 -5.87 -4.75 -10.59
CA SER A 91 -4.81 -4.82 -9.59
C SER A 91 -4.49 -6.25 -9.23
N LEU A 92 -3.22 -6.59 -9.14
CA LEU A 92 -2.75 -7.92 -8.76
C LEU A 92 -2.97 -8.17 -7.26
N ARG A 93 -3.30 -9.42 -6.94
CA ARG A 93 -3.26 -9.97 -5.58
C ARG A 93 -2.61 -11.34 -5.61
N ALA A 94 -1.57 -11.51 -4.80
CA ALA A 94 -0.91 -12.79 -4.60
C ALA A 94 -1.15 -13.31 -3.18
N GLN A 95 -1.31 -14.62 -3.04
CA GLN A 95 -1.21 -15.32 -1.77
C GLN A 95 0.25 -15.66 -1.55
N ALA A 96 0.87 -15.01 -0.58
CA ALA A 96 2.27 -15.20 -0.25
C ALA A 96 2.43 -16.31 0.80
N ASP A 97 3.49 -17.10 0.67
CA ASP A 97 3.87 -18.07 1.68
C ASP A 97 4.55 -17.35 2.86
N LYS A 98 3.89 -17.36 4.03
CA LYS A 98 4.36 -16.67 5.24
C LYS A 98 5.68 -17.20 5.80
N LYS A 99 6.11 -18.39 5.39
CA LYS A 99 7.42 -18.93 5.75
C LYS A 99 8.50 -18.52 4.76
N VAL A 100 8.14 -18.41 3.49
CA VAL A 100 9.08 -18.12 2.40
C VAL A 100 9.30 -16.61 2.24
N TYR A 101 8.24 -15.80 2.30
CA TYR A 101 8.32 -14.35 2.10
C TYR A 101 9.31 -13.65 3.06
N PRO A 102 9.25 -13.86 4.40
CA PRO A 102 10.22 -13.29 5.34
C PRO A 102 11.65 -13.75 5.06
N LYS A 103 11.83 -15.04 4.72
CA LYS A 103 13.14 -15.59 4.40
C LYS A 103 13.76 -14.93 3.17
N VAL A 104 12.98 -14.81 2.08
CA VAL A 104 13.44 -14.16 0.85
C VAL A 104 13.76 -12.69 1.11
N MET A 105 12.93 -11.98 1.88
CA MET A 105 13.21 -10.58 2.25
C MET A 105 14.51 -10.47 3.05
N LEU A 106 14.69 -11.33 4.05
CA LEU A 106 15.92 -11.35 4.86
C LEU A 106 17.16 -11.61 4.00
N ASP A 107 17.08 -12.58 3.07
CA ASP A 107 18.17 -12.88 2.15
C ASP A 107 18.55 -11.65 1.30
N TYR A 108 17.57 -10.87 0.83
CA TYR A 108 17.84 -9.61 0.12
C TYR A 108 18.52 -8.57 1.01
N LEU A 109 18.05 -8.40 2.23
CA LEU A 109 18.61 -7.41 3.15
C LEU A 109 20.03 -7.76 3.55
N GLU A 110 20.32 -9.04 3.86
CA GLU A 110 21.66 -9.51 4.23
C GLU A 110 22.68 -9.39 3.08
N ASN A 111 22.22 -9.44 1.84
CA ASN A 111 23.05 -9.26 0.65
C ASN A 111 23.05 -7.79 0.13
N THR A 112 22.38 -6.87 0.81
CA THR A 112 22.42 -5.44 0.43
C THR A 112 23.71 -4.81 0.96
N PRO A 113 24.60 -4.30 0.08
CA PRO A 113 25.80 -3.58 0.52
C PRO A 113 25.46 -2.40 1.45
N ASN A 114 26.32 -2.09 2.39
CA ASN A 114 26.19 -0.99 3.36
C ASN A 114 25.03 -1.17 4.37
N LEU A 115 24.42 -2.33 4.46
CA LEU A 115 23.33 -2.61 5.40
C LEU A 115 23.80 -3.58 6.50
N ASP A 116 23.76 -3.12 7.75
CA ASP A 116 23.91 -3.95 8.93
C ASP A 116 22.54 -4.22 9.57
N ILE A 117 22.34 -5.41 10.14
CA ILE A 117 21.14 -5.79 10.88
C ILE A 117 21.50 -6.15 12.32
N LYS A 118 20.83 -5.49 13.27
CA LYS A 118 21.05 -5.69 14.71
C LYS A 118 19.74 -6.03 15.42
N GLU A 119 19.77 -7.05 16.27
CA GLU A 119 18.67 -7.31 17.21
C GLU A 119 18.75 -6.35 18.39
N GLY A 120 17.63 -5.72 18.70
CA GLY A 120 17.50 -4.79 19.81
C GLY A 120 16.14 -4.10 19.83
N MET A 121 15.78 -3.51 20.97
CA MET A 121 14.59 -2.72 21.15
C MET A 121 15.00 -1.27 21.42
N VAL A 122 14.59 -0.36 20.57
CA VAL A 122 14.82 1.08 20.76
C VAL A 122 13.84 1.61 21.80
N GLU A 123 14.38 2.26 22.81
CA GLU A 123 13.65 2.84 23.94
C GLU A 123 13.54 4.36 23.84
N ASP A 124 14.56 5.02 23.30
CA ASP A 124 14.63 6.47 23.23
C ASP A 124 15.45 6.97 22.04
N LEU A 125 15.42 8.28 21.81
CA LEU A 125 16.13 9.00 20.78
C LEU A 125 17.20 9.90 21.39
N ILE A 126 18.34 10.04 20.71
CA ILE A 126 19.37 11.03 21.03
C ILE A 126 19.08 12.26 20.17
N ILE A 127 18.76 13.39 20.81
CA ILE A 127 18.35 14.63 20.14
C ILE A 127 19.18 15.78 20.68
N GLU A 128 19.76 16.57 19.78
CA GLU A 128 20.50 17.80 20.11
C GLU A 128 19.97 18.96 19.26
N ASN A 129 19.56 20.03 19.89
CA ASN A 129 19.06 21.23 19.21
C ASN A 129 17.99 20.94 18.13
N ASN A 130 17.01 20.08 18.46
CA ASN A 130 15.96 19.60 17.54
C ASN A 130 16.47 18.83 16.31
N ASN A 131 17.69 18.30 16.37
CA ASN A 131 18.25 17.41 15.36
C ASN A 131 18.46 16.03 15.95
N ILE A 132 18.10 15.00 15.19
CA ILE A 132 18.37 13.63 15.57
C ILE A 132 19.88 13.35 15.53
N LYS A 133 20.39 12.59 16.50
CA LYS A 133 21.80 12.18 16.59
C LYS A 133 21.96 10.68 16.79
N GLY A 134 20.89 9.95 17.09
CA GLY A 134 20.96 8.51 17.29
C GLY A 134 19.78 7.97 18.05
N VAL A 135 19.95 6.74 18.51
CA VAL A 135 18.95 5.99 19.30
C VAL A 135 19.59 5.39 20.55
N ILE A 136 18.76 5.15 21.55
CA ILE A 136 19.13 4.45 22.79
C ILE A 136 18.35 3.14 22.84
N LEU A 137 19.06 2.03 22.96
CA LEU A 137 18.45 0.72 23.13
C LEU A 137 18.01 0.49 24.58
N GLU A 138 17.17 -0.50 24.78
CA GLU A 138 16.68 -0.91 26.12
C GLU A 138 17.80 -1.31 27.08
N ASN A 139 18.89 -1.87 26.56
CA ASN A 139 20.11 -2.19 27.32
C ASN A 139 21.01 -0.96 27.58
N LYS A 140 20.54 0.27 27.27
CA LYS A 140 21.24 1.54 27.41
C LYS A 140 22.41 1.75 26.46
N GLU A 141 22.53 0.91 25.45
CA GLU A 141 23.48 1.13 24.37
C GLU A 141 23.05 2.34 23.51
N GLU A 142 23.95 3.27 23.31
CA GLU A 142 23.77 4.42 22.43
C GLU A 142 24.37 4.15 21.06
N ILE A 143 23.59 4.38 19.99
CA ILE A 143 24.04 4.23 18.61
C ILE A 143 23.79 5.54 17.87
N TYR A 144 24.86 6.12 17.35
CA TYR A 144 24.85 7.44 16.73
C TYR A 144 24.65 7.37 15.21
N CYS A 145 23.87 8.34 14.67
CA CYS A 145 23.62 8.48 13.24
C CYS A 145 23.20 9.90 12.87
N ASN A 146 23.08 10.16 11.55
CA ASN A 146 22.66 11.44 11.02
C ASN A 146 21.14 11.49 10.70
N ALA A 147 20.48 10.34 10.49
CA ALA A 147 19.05 10.23 10.28
C ALA A 147 18.49 8.96 10.94
N VAL A 148 17.24 9.05 11.45
CA VAL A 148 16.49 7.91 12.01
C VAL A 148 15.16 7.79 11.29
N ILE A 149 14.76 6.55 10.95
CA ILE A 149 13.46 6.23 10.38
C ILE A 149 12.73 5.29 11.34
N LEU A 150 11.64 5.78 11.96
CA LEU A 150 10.80 4.97 12.84
C LEU A 150 9.75 4.21 12.04
N THR A 151 9.76 2.88 12.15
CA THR A 151 8.84 1.97 11.46
C THR A 151 8.29 0.91 12.42
N THR A 152 7.82 1.36 13.59
CA THR A 152 7.51 0.54 14.76
C THR A 152 6.28 -0.38 14.61
N GLY A 153 5.55 -0.30 13.50
CA GLY A 153 4.40 -1.17 13.22
C GLY A 153 3.35 -1.14 14.33
N THR A 154 2.83 -2.31 14.69
CA THR A 154 1.86 -2.49 15.78
C THR A 154 2.52 -2.79 17.14
N TYR A 155 3.83 -2.54 17.28
CA TYR A 155 4.55 -2.86 18.53
C TYR A 155 4.61 -1.70 19.53
N LEU A 156 4.34 -0.47 19.08
CA LEU A 156 4.45 0.72 19.91
C LEU A 156 3.35 0.74 20.98
N ASN A 157 3.72 0.48 22.24
CA ASN A 157 2.81 0.36 23.39
C ASN A 157 1.63 -0.61 23.12
N ALA A 158 1.91 -1.75 22.50
CA ALA A 158 0.90 -2.67 22.01
C ALA A 158 0.18 -3.45 23.10
N ASN A 159 -1.13 -3.72 22.91
CA ASN A 159 -1.91 -4.60 23.76
C ASN A 159 -2.76 -5.53 22.88
N ILE A 160 -2.73 -6.83 23.19
CA ILE A 160 -3.61 -7.83 22.58
C ILE A 160 -4.88 -7.98 23.43
N LEU A 161 -6.04 -7.99 22.76
CA LEU A 161 -7.36 -8.04 23.38
C LEU A 161 -8.14 -9.26 22.86
N ILE A 162 -8.60 -10.13 23.79
CA ILE A 162 -9.51 -11.26 23.52
C ILE A 162 -10.60 -11.25 24.60
N GLY A 163 -11.81 -10.85 24.24
CA GLY A 163 -12.85 -10.59 25.24
C GLY A 163 -12.40 -9.55 26.26
N SER A 164 -12.45 -9.89 27.53
CA SER A 164 -11.96 -9.04 28.65
C SER A 164 -10.46 -9.17 28.91
N GLU A 165 -9.77 -10.13 28.26
CA GLU A 165 -8.32 -10.31 28.44
C GLU A 165 -7.56 -9.19 27.73
N ASN A 166 -6.64 -8.54 28.46
CA ASN A 166 -5.76 -7.49 27.94
C ASN A 166 -4.32 -7.85 28.24
N THR A 167 -3.58 -8.27 27.22
CA THR A 167 -2.19 -8.72 27.34
C THR A 167 -1.24 -7.71 26.74
N PRO A 168 -0.31 -7.12 27.53
CA PRO A 168 0.72 -6.21 27.05
C PRO A 168 1.75 -6.95 26.18
N SER A 169 1.49 -7.09 24.89
CA SER A 169 2.42 -7.75 23.94
C SER A 169 2.18 -7.25 22.51
N GLY A 170 3.19 -7.46 21.64
CA GLY A 170 3.05 -7.36 20.19
C GLY A 170 2.39 -8.61 19.58
N PRO A 171 2.26 -8.68 18.24
CA PRO A 171 1.77 -9.86 17.54
C PRO A 171 2.53 -11.14 17.95
N HIS A 172 1.83 -12.27 17.96
CA HIS A 172 2.41 -13.59 18.29
C HIS A 172 3.07 -13.72 19.68
N GLY A 173 2.70 -12.83 20.63
CA GLY A 173 3.30 -12.82 21.96
C GLY A 173 4.68 -12.16 22.04
N GLU A 174 5.12 -11.51 20.98
CA GLU A 174 6.39 -10.78 20.92
C GLU A 174 6.40 -9.58 21.88
N LYS A 175 7.61 -9.20 22.31
CA LYS A 175 7.80 -8.06 23.20
C LYS A 175 7.38 -6.76 22.53
N ARG A 176 6.58 -5.93 23.21
CA ARG A 176 6.20 -4.60 22.76
C ARG A 176 7.24 -3.54 23.13
N SER A 177 7.29 -2.44 22.39
CA SER A 177 8.05 -1.24 22.75
C SER A 177 7.24 -0.39 23.75
N ASN A 178 7.75 -0.22 24.97
CA ASN A 178 7.03 0.47 26.05
C ASN A 178 7.37 1.97 26.13
N ASN A 179 8.67 2.29 26.20
CA ASN A 179 9.12 3.63 26.58
C ASN A 179 9.15 4.61 25.41
N LEU A 180 9.41 4.15 24.19
CA LEU A 180 9.53 5.01 23.02
C LEU A 180 8.28 5.89 22.80
N SER A 181 7.06 5.34 22.99
CA SER A 181 5.82 6.12 22.84
C SER A 181 5.75 7.27 23.87
N ASN A 182 6.14 7.01 25.11
CA ASN A 182 6.14 8.04 26.15
C ASN A 182 7.20 9.13 25.89
N ASN A 183 8.35 8.73 25.34
CA ASN A 183 9.41 9.67 25.00
C ASN A 183 9.02 10.51 23.78
N LEU A 184 8.37 9.93 22.76
CA LEU A 184 7.79 10.71 21.66
C LEU A 184 6.78 11.77 22.14
N LYS A 185 5.94 11.45 23.13
CA LYS A 185 5.04 12.46 23.77
C LYS A 185 5.82 13.61 24.41
N LYS A 186 6.92 13.31 25.13
CA LYS A 186 7.77 14.35 25.75
C LYS A 186 8.42 15.26 24.70
N TYR A 187 8.74 14.72 23.51
CA TYR A 187 9.28 15.50 22.40
C TYR A 187 8.23 16.30 21.62
N GLY A 188 6.94 16.27 22.05
CA GLY A 188 5.87 17.07 21.46
C GLY A 188 5.04 16.37 20.38
N PHE A 189 5.19 15.04 20.23
CA PHE A 189 4.32 14.29 19.33
C PHE A 189 2.95 14.03 19.95
N ASN A 190 1.89 14.31 19.20
CA ASN A 190 0.53 13.92 19.55
C ASN A 190 0.35 12.44 19.24
N ILE A 191 0.05 11.64 20.24
CA ILE A 191 -0.13 10.20 20.10
C ILE A 191 -1.61 9.86 20.00
N LYS A 192 -1.96 9.04 19.03
CA LYS A 192 -3.31 8.48 18.82
C LYS A 192 -3.28 6.99 19.14
N ARG A 193 -4.35 6.48 19.78
CA ARG A 193 -4.53 5.07 20.04
C ARG A 193 -5.35 4.45 18.94
N LEU A 194 -4.76 3.55 18.17
CA LEU A 194 -5.37 2.83 17.06
C LEU A 194 -5.50 1.34 17.36
N LYS A 195 -6.34 0.67 16.61
CA LYS A 195 -6.52 -0.77 16.73
C LYS A 195 -6.65 -1.41 15.35
N THR A 196 -6.17 -2.65 15.26
CA THR A 196 -6.46 -3.58 14.16
C THR A 196 -6.81 -4.95 14.75
N GLY A 197 -6.97 -5.97 13.91
CA GLY A 197 -7.27 -7.32 14.38
C GLY A 197 -6.90 -8.36 13.33
N THR A 198 -6.87 -9.60 13.77
CA THR A 198 -6.61 -10.76 12.92
C THR A 198 -7.64 -11.85 13.21
N PRO A 199 -8.07 -12.66 12.23
CA PRO A 199 -8.97 -13.79 12.45
C PRO A 199 -8.25 -15.04 12.94
N GLN A 200 -9.03 -16.07 13.17
CA GLN A 200 -8.56 -17.39 13.58
C GLN A 200 -7.65 -18.02 12.51
N ARG A 201 -6.75 -18.90 12.97
CA ARG A 201 -6.06 -19.90 12.15
C ARG A 201 -6.69 -21.25 12.44
N ILE A 202 -7.00 -21.98 11.38
CA ILE A 202 -7.67 -23.27 11.41
C ILE A 202 -6.72 -24.33 10.89
N LYS A 203 -6.64 -25.49 11.53
CA LYS A 203 -5.87 -26.62 11.01
C LYS A 203 -6.53 -27.17 9.75
N ALA A 204 -5.81 -27.23 8.64
CA ALA A 204 -6.33 -27.76 7.38
C ALA A 204 -6.85 -29.18 7.52
N SER A 205 -6.18 -30.03 8.31
CA SER A 205 -6.56 -31.42 8.60
C SER A 205 -7.93 -31.57 9.26
N SER A 206 -8.51 -30.45 9.78
CA SER A 206 -9.83 -30.42 10.43
C SER A 206 -10.92 -29.74 9.59
N ILE A 207 -10.62 -29.35 8.36
CA ILE A 207 -11.56 -28.67 7.44
C ILE A 207 -12.12 -29.70 6.45
N ASP A 208 -13.43 -29.70 6.25
CA ASP A 208 -14.04 -30.45 5.15
C ASP A 208 -14.07 -29.61 3.87
N PHE A 209 -12.99 -29.70 3.10
CA PHE A 209 -12.86 -28.99 1.81
C PHE A 209 -13.82 -29.50 0.73
N SER A 210 -14.37 -30.72 0.88
CA SER A 210 -15.22 -31.34 -0.15
C SER A 210 -16.54 -30.59 -0.37
N VAL A 211 -17.02 -29.89 0.65
CA VAL A 211 -18.26 -29.10 0.63
C VAL A 211 -18.05 -27.62 0.31
N LEU A 212 -16.80 -27.18 0.16
CA LEU A 212 -16.44 -25.78 -0.05
C LEU A 212 -16.18 -25.47 -1.52
N LYS A 213 -16.53 -24.24 -1.91
CA LYS A 213 -16.28 -23.77 -3.28
C LYS A 213 -14.81 -23.35 -3.43
N GLU A 214 -14.11 -23.94 -4.40
CA GLU A 214 -12.74 -23.60 -4.74
C GLU A 214 -12.61 -22.19 -5.37
N GLU A 215 -11.57 -21.47 -4.99
CA GLU A 215 -11.13 -20.21 -5.61
C GLU A 215 -9.70 -20.38 -6.11
N LYS A 216 -9.56 -20.51 -7.43
CA LYS A 216 -8.27 -20.76 -8.11
C LYS A 216 -7.56 -19.44 -8.44
N GLY A 217 -6.24 -19.51 -8.68
CA GLY A 217 -5.47 -18.45 -9.32
C GLY A 217 -5.86 -18.27 -10.79
N ASP A 218 -5.29 -17.26 -11.44
CA ASP A 218 -5.52 -17.02 -12.88
C ASP A 218 -4.74 -18.03 -13.74
N ASP A 219 -5.26 -18.28 -14.94
CA ASP A 219 -4.59 -19.10 -15.96
C ASP A 219 -3.60 -18.29 -16.82
N THR A 220 -3.18 -17.14 -16.30
CA THR A 220 -2.22 -16.22 -16.94
C THR A 220 -1.05 -15.99 -16.01
N TYR A 221 0.16 -15.93 -16.57
CA TYR A 221 1.35 -15.59 -15.81
C TYR A 221 1.36 -14.08 -15.47
N TRP A 222 1.48 -13.79 -14.19
CA TRP A 222 1.58 -12.44 -13.65
C TRP A 222 2.82 -12.29 -12.76
N THR A 223 3.39 -11.09 -12.73
CA THR A 223 4.42 -10.68 -11.77
C THR A 223 4.10 -9.28 -11.24
N PHE A 224 4.53 -8.97 -10.02
CA PHE A 224 4.49 -7.61 -9.51
C PHE A 224 5.66 -6.77 -10.01
N SER A 225 6.85 -7.34 -10.04
CA SER A 225 8.03 -6.64 -10.54
C SER A 225 8.07 -6.64 -12.07
N PHE A 226 8.53 -5.52 -12.64
CA PHE A 226 8.75 -5.38 -14.09
C PHE A 226 9.99 -6.14 -14.57
N ASP A 227 10.87 -6.56 -13.64
CA ASP A 227 12.14 -7.24 -13.97
C ASP A 227 12.15 -8.73 -13.59
N THR A 228 11.13 -9.23 -12.90
CA THR A 228 11.04 -10.65 -12.57
C THR A 228 10.30 -11.45 -13.64
N LYS A 229 10.65 -12.75 -13.72
CA LYS A 229 9.91 -13.72 -14.52
C LYS A 229 9.06 -14.59 -13.60
N PRO A 230 7.90 -15.09 -14.05
CA PRO A 230 7.10 -16.04 -13.29
C PRO A 230 7.92 -17.28 -12.91
N LEU A 231 7.95 -17.61 -11.61
CA LEU A 231 8.69 -18.78 -11.08
C LEU A 231 7.77 -19.96 -10.76
N TYR A 232 6.47 -19.82 -10.98
CA TYR A 232 5.44 -20.82 -10.70
C TYR A 232 4.87 -21.39 -11.98
N LYS A 233 4.25 -22.57 -11.87
CA LYS A 233 3.43 -23.14 -12.95
C LYS A 233 1.95 -22.90 -12.64
N ILE A 234 1.18 -22.53 -13.65
CA ILE A 234 -0.24 -22.19 -13.51
C ILE A 234 -1.03 -23.32 -12.84
N ASN A 235 -0.78 -24.57 -13.22
CA ASN A 235 -1.45 -25.76 -12.69
C ASN A 235 -1.00 -26.18 -11.29
N GLU A 236 0.09 -25.61 -10.77
CA GLU A 236 0.63 -25.88 -9.43
C GLU A 236 0.17 -24.84 -8.39
N GLN A 237 -0.60 -23.83 -8.79
CA GLN A 237 -1.11 -22.82 -7.87
C GLN A 237 -2.02 -23.43 -6.80
N GLN A 238 -1.80 -23.03 -5.55
CA GLN A 238 -2.65 -23.44 -4.42
C GLN A 238 -4.05 -22.80 -4.55
N LYS A 239 -5.06 -23.50 -4.02
CA LYS A 239 -6.44 -23.02 -4.02
C LYS A 239 -6.75 -22.33 -2.69
N CYS A 240 -7.63 -21.32 -2.74
CA CYS A 240 -8.35 -20.82 -1.59
C CYS A 240 -9.79 -21.36 -1.64
N TYR A 241 -10.56 -21.19 -0.58
CA TYR A 241 -11.95 -21.66 -0.53
C TYR A 241 -12.88 -20.58 0.00
N LEU A 242 -14.09 -20.56 -0.54
CA LEU A 242 -15.17 -19.69 -0.08
C LEU A 242 -15.95 -20.34 1.06
N VAL A 243 -16.17 -19.57 2.11
CA VAL A 243 -17.02 -19.90 3.25
C VAL A 243 -18.00 -18.74 3.47
N TYR A 244 -19.15 -19.01 4.00
CA TYR A 244 -20.16 -17.99 4.32
C TYR A 244 -20.60 -18.10 5.77
N THR A 245 -20.80 -16.96 6.41
CA THR A 245 -21.59 -16.92 7.66
C THR A 245 -23.03 -17.29 7.37
N ASN A 246 -23.76 -17.70 8.39
CA ASN A 246 -25.17 -18.03 8.34
C ASN A 246 -25.92 -17.43 9.54
N GLU A 247 -27.23 -17.61 9.61
CA GLU A 247 -28.04 -17.03 10.68
C GLU A 247 -27.64 -17.53 12.08
N ASN A 248 -27.23 -18.81 12.21
CA ASN A 248 -26.72 -19.33 13.47
C ASN A 248 -25.44 -18.63 13.90
N THR A 249 -24.50 -18.42 12.96
CA THR A 249 -23.29 -17.61 13.20
C THR A 249 -23.66 -16.21 13.68
N HIS A 250 -24.60 -15.55 13.00
CA HIS A 250 -25.03 -14.20 13.34
C HIS A 250 -25.70 -14.15 14.71
N LYS A 251 -26.50 -15.16 15.04
CA LYS A 251 -27.16 -15.29 16.37
C LYS A 251 -26.10 -15.43 17.48
N ILE A 252 -25.13 -16.34 17.32
CA ILE A 252 -24.05 -16.53 18.29
C ILE A 252 -23.33 -15.19 18.56
N ILE A 253 -23.01 -14.43 17.51
CA ILE A 253 -22.32 -13.16 17.63
C ILE A 253 -23.20 -12.12 18.34
N ARG A 254 -24.46 -11.97 17.95
CA ARG A 254 -25.40 -11.02 18.58
C ARG A 254 -25.61 -11.32 20.07
N ASP A 255 -25.81 -12.57 20.42
CA ASP A 255 -26.04 -12.99 21.81
C ASP A 255 -24.82 -12.74 22.72
N ASN A 256 -23.63 -12.71 22.16
CA ASN A 256 -22.37 -12.52 22.88
C ASN A 256 -21.69 -11.14 22.63
N LEU A 257 -22.33 -10.22 21.93
CA LEU A 257 -21.73 -8.97 21.47
C LEU A 257 -21.02 -8.18 22.59
N LYS A 258 -21.63 -8.09 23.77
CA LYS A 258 -21.06 -7.40 24.95
C LYS A 258 -19.82 -8.09 25.55
N LYS A 259 -19.53 -9.33 25.15
CA LYS A 259 -18.33 -10.04 25.60
C LYS A 259 -17.11 -9.74 24.73
N SER A 260 -17.30 -9.14 23.54
CA SER A 260 -16.15 -8.75 22.70
C SER A 260 -15.39 -7.57 23.30
N ALA A 261 -14.10 -7.49 23.07
CA ALA A 261 -13.30 -6.37 23.58
C ALA A 261 -13.81 -5.01 23.10
N MET A 262 -14.36 -4.95 21.88
CA MET A 262 -14.91 -3.74 21.29
C MET A 262 -16.20 -3.28 21.95
N TYR A 263 -17.20 -4.16 21.97
CA TYR A 263 -18.55 -3.82 22.42
C TYR A 263 -18.72 -3.98 23.94
N GLY A 264 -17.76 -4.63 24.59
CA GLY A 264 -17.66 -4.74 26.06
C GLY A 264 -16.99 -3.53 26.72
N GLY A 265 -16.43 -2.60 25.91
CA GLY A 265 -15.77 -1.39 26.44
C GLY A 265 -14.34 -1.62 26.93
N TYR A 266 -13.71 -2.76 26.58
CA TYR A 266 -12.31 -3.05 26.96
C TYR A 266 -11.30 -2.43 26.00
N ALA A 267 -11.71 -2.19 24.74
CA ALA A 267 -10.88 -1.53 23.74
C ALA A 267 -11.08 -0.02 23.77
N THR A 268 -9.98 0.73 23.74
CA THR A 268 -9.95 2.20 23.68
C THR A 268 -9.55 2.74 22.32
N GLY A 269 -8.83 1.93 21.52
CA GLY A 269 -8.32 2.30 20.21
C GLY A 269 -9.39 2.32 19.13
N VAL A 270 -9.23 3.24 18.18
CA VAL A 270 -10.11 3.35 17.01
C VAL A 270 -9.74 2.31 15.98
N GLY A 271 -10.73 1.52 15.52
CA GLY A 271 -10.54 0.47 14.51
C GLY A 271 -10.69 0.96 13.06
N PRO A 272 -10.16 0.21 12.09
CA PRO A 272 -10.21 0.60 10.68
C PRO A 272 -11.63 0.46 10.11
N ARG A 273 -12.09 1.50 9.44
CA ARG A 273 -13.41 1.55 8.80
C ARG A 273 -13.59 0.50 7.69
N TYR A 274 -12.52 0.17 6.97
CA TYR A 274 -12.55 -0.72 5.79
C TYR A 274 -11.98 -2.12 6.04
N CYS A 275 -11.74 -2.47 7.29
CA CYS A 275 -11.47 -3.83 7.75
C CYS A 275 -12.23 -4.07 9.06
N PRO A 276 -13.57 -3.99 9.02
CA PRO A 276 -14.37 -4.16 10.21
C PRO A 276 -14.23 -5.59 10.75
N SER A 277 -14.34 -5.75 12.05
CA SER A 277 -14.51 -7.06 12.67
C SER A 277 -15.80 -7.72 12.18
N VAL A 278 -15.94 -9.01 12.38
CA VAL A 278 -17.19 -9.69 12.00
C VAL A 278 -18.37 -9.17 12.82
N GLU A 279 -18.16 -8.77 14.08
CA GLU A 279 -19.18 -8.12 14.92
C GLU A 279 -19.66 -6.81 14.27
N ASP A 280 -18.74 -5.98 13.79
CA ASP A 280 -19.07 -4.73 13.10
C ASP A 280 -19.90 -4.98 11.84
N LYS A 281 -19.57 -6.03 11.07
CA LYS A 281 -20.34 -6.39 9.87
C LYS A 281 -21.77 -6.77 10.21
N ILE A 282 -21.96 -7.59 11.24
CA ILE A 282 -23.28 -8.08 11.66
C ILE A 282 -24.13 -6.97 12.27
N VAL A 283 -23.51 -6.00 12.95
CA VAL A 283 -24.24 -4.85 13.51
C VAL A 283 -24.59 -3.84 12.40
N ARG A 284 -23.62 -3.48 11.54
CA ARG A 284 -23.81 -2.44 10.51
C ARG A 284 -24.62 -2.90 9.30
N PHE A 285 -24.58 -4.20 8.99
CA PHE A 285 -25.24 -4.81 7.84
C PHE A 285 -26.15 -5.96 8.31
N ALA A 286 -27.01 -5.65 9.29
CA ALA A 286 -27.91 -6.62 9.93
C ALA A 286 -28.95 -7.20 8.96
N ASP A 287 -29.22 -6.53 7.84
CA ASP A 287 -30.10 -6.95 6.74
C ASP A 287 -29.50 -8.05 5.85
N LYS A 288 -28.18 -8.31 5.97
CA LYS A 288 -27.51 -9.33 5.17
C LYS A 288 -27.66 -10.71 5.80
N GLU A 289 -28.20 -11.66 5.04
CA GLU A 289 -28.37 -13.05 5.47
C GLU A 289 -27.04 -13.77 5.70
N ARG A 290 -25.98 -13.37 4.96
CA ARG A 290 -24.64 -13.97 5.03
C ARG A 290 -23.55 -13.00 4.64
N HIS A 291 -22.35 -13.21 5.19
CA HIS A 291 -21.12 -12.53 4.80
C HIS A 291 -20.13 -13.52 4.21
N GLN A 292 -19.45 -13.10 3.16
CA GLN A 292 -18.44 -13.90 2.49
C GLN A 292 -17.14 -13.89 3.30
N LEU A 293 -16.56 -15.08 3.43
CA LEU A 293 -15.27 -15.35 4.06
C LEU A 293 -14.40 -16.15 3.09
N PHE A 294 -13.08 -16.16 3.32
CA PHE A 294 -12.17 -17.00 2.57
C PHE A 294 -11.30 -17.81 3.52
N LEU A 295 -11.06 -19.06 3.17
CA LEU A 295 -9.99 -19.87 3.74
C LEU A 295 -8.79 -19.75 2.80
N GLU A 296 -7.71 -19.22 3.34
CA GLU A 296 -6.45 -18.94 2.63
C GLU A 296 -5.32 -19.70 3.31
N PRO A 297 -4.54 -20.56 2.60
CA PRO A 297 -3.39 -21.23 3.19
C PRO A 297 -2.34 -20.19 3.60
N GLU A 298 -1.75 -20.31 4.80
CA GLU A 298 -0.69 -19.41 5.25
C GLU A 298 0.69 -19.85 4.73
N SER A 299 0.89 -21.14 4.50
CA SER A 299 2.10 -21.70 3.92
C SER A 299 1.82 -23.11 3.40
N ILE A 300 2.61 -23.57 2.44
CA ILE A 300 2.60 -24.96 1.98
C ILE A 300 3.36 -25.90 2.93
N TYR A 301 4.05 -25.36 3.95
CA TYR A 301 4.94 -26.09 4.85
C TYR A 301 4.33 -26.38 6.22
N TYR A 302 3.12 -25.86 6.54
CA TYR A 302 2.45 -26.12 7.81
C TYR A 302 0.92 -26.11 7.69
N ASP A 303 0.26 -26.75 8.64
CA ASP A 303 -1.16 -27.08 8.66
C ASP A 303 -2.00 -25.91 9.24
N GLU A 304 -1.81 -24.67 8.74
CA GLU A 304 -2.57 -23.51 9.21
C GLU A 304 -3.18 -22.74 8.05
N TRP A 305 -4.50 -22.48 8.17
CA TRP A 305 -5.29 -21.73 7.20
C TRP A 305 -5.91 -20.50 7.86
N TYR A 306 -5.80 -19.39 7.18
CA TYR A 306 -6.29 -18.09 7.60
C TYR A 306 -7.77 -17.92 7.22
N LEU A 307 -8.64 -17.59 8.20
CA LEU A 307 -10.08 -17.40 7.97
C LEU A 307 -10.36 -15.91 7.66
N GLN A 308 -10.04 -15.49 6.44
CA GLN A 308 -10.16 -14.12 5.96
C GLN A 308 -11.59 -13.58 6.10
N GLY A 309 -11.72 -12.42 6.73
CA GLY A 309 -13.00 -11.73 6.91
C GLY A 309 -13.73 -12.07 8.20
N PHE A 310 -13.18 -12.97 9.04
CA PHE A 310 -13.75 -13.39 10.32
C PHE A 310 -12.99 -12.86 11.55
N SER A 311 -12.29 -11.74 11.38
CA SER A 311 -11.59 -11.06 12.47
C SER A 311 -12.54 -10.70 13.60
N THR A 312 -12.18 -11.02 14.83
CA THR A 312 -13.00 -10.80 16.03
C THR A 312 -12.16 -10.58 17.27
N SER A 313 -12.76 -9.96 18.29
CA SER A 313 -12.20 -9.85 19.63
C SER A 313 -13.05 -10.57 20.70
N MET A 314 -13.87 -11.52 20.27
CA MET A 314 -14.67 -12.36 21.17
C MET A 314 -13.81 -13.27 22.06
N PRO A 315 -14.31 -13.69 23.24
CA PRO A 315 -13.65 -14.72 24.04
C PRO A 315 -13.47 -16.05 23.30
N ARG A 316 -12.50 -16.86 23.69
CA ARG A 316 -12.13 -18.10 22.99
C ARG A 316 -13.29 -19.09 22.86
N ASP A 317 -14.08 -19.30 23.93
CA ASP A 317 -15.25 -20.17 23.93
C ASP A 317 -16.34 -19.73 22.94
N VAL A 318 -16.49 -18.43 22.72
CA VAL A 318 -17.40 -17.89 21.72
C VAL A 318 -16.83 -18.08 20.31
N GLN A 319 -15.53 -17.87 20.12
CA GLN A 319 -14.86 -18.09 18.84
C GLN A 319 -15.00 -19.55 18.36
N GLU A 320 -14.88 -20.53 19.25
CA GLU A 320 -15.13 -21.96 18.94
C GLU A 320 -16.55 -22.15 18.36
N LYS A 321 -17.57 -21.64 19.05
CA LYS A 321 -18.96 -21.72 18.60
C LYS A 321 -19.19 -21.01 17.27
N MET A 322 -18.55 -19.85 17.07
CA MET A 322 -18.62 -19.09 15.83
C MET A 322 -18.02 -19.88 14.65
N VAL A 323 -16.83 -20.46 14.82
CA VAL A 323 -16.16 -21.25 13.78
C VAL A 323 -16.94 -22.51 13.47
N HIS A 324 -17.40 -23.26 14.48
CA HIS A 324 -18.16 -24.50 14.31
C HIS A 324 -19.57 -24.28 13.71
N SER A 325 -20.07 -23.05 13.67
CA SER A 325 -21.32 -22.71 12.98
C SER A 325 -21.15 -22.54 11.46
N LEU A 326 -19.91 -22.51 10.94
CA LEU A 326 -19.62 -22.34 9.52
C LEU A 326 -19.62 -23.68 8.80
N HIS A 327 -20.25 -23.72 7.61
CA HIS A 327 -20.30 -24.92 6.80
C HIS A 327 -18.91 -25.38 6.35
N GLY A 328 -18.60 -26.68 6.57
CA GLY A 328 -17.29 -27.27 6.32
C GLY A 328 -16.27 -27.07 7.46
N LEU A 329 -16.65 -26.34 8.55
CA LEU A 329 -15.83 -26.11 9.73
C LEU A 329 -16.47 -26.59 11.03
N GLU A 330 -17.47 -27.44 10.97
CA GLU A 330 -18.23 -27.94 12.14
C GLU A 330 -17.32 -28.64 13.16
N ASN A 331 -16.24 -29.28 12.69
CA ASN A 331 -15.24 -29.98 13.52
C ASN A 331 -13.86 -29.32 13.47
N ALA A 332 -13.81 -28.06 13.05
CA ALA A 332 -12.55 -27.36 12.84
C ALA A 332 -11.76 -27.13 14.14
N VAL A 333 -10.45 -27.32 14.10
CA VAL A 333 -9.55 -27.06 15.22
C VAL A 333 -8.88 -25.69 15.02
N ILE A 334 -9.14 -24.78 15.95
CA ILE A 334 -8.50 -23.47 15.97
C ILE A 334 -7.08 -23.63 16.51
N SER A 335 -6.07 -23.39 15.67
CA SER A 335 -4.65 -23.41 16.10
C SER A 335 -4.23 -22.09 16.73
N LYS A 336 -4.80 -20.95 16.28
CA LYS A 336 -4.59 -19.62 16.86
C LYS A 336 -5.93 -18.86 16.88
N TYR A 337 -6.28 -18.32 18.03
CA TYR A 337 -7.47 -17.52 18.18
C TYR A 337 -7.32 -16.15 17.55
N ALA A 338 -8.43 -15.58 17.08
CA ALA A 338 -8.51 -14.21 16.67
C ALA A 338 -8.30 -13.26 17.85
N TYR A 339 -7.74 -12.09 17.57
CA TYR A 339 -7.57 -11.03 18.56
C TYR A 339 -7.65 -9.64 17.93
N ALA A 340 -7.96 -8.66 18.74
CA ALA A 340 -7.69 -7.26 18.42
C ALA A 340 -6.34 -6.85 19.02
N ILE A 341 -5.61 -5.98 18.33
CA ILE A 341 -4.39 -5.37 18.84
C ILE A 341 -4.51 -3.86 18.80
N GLU A 342 -4.28 -3.23 19.93
CA GLU A 342 -4.16 -1.78 20.07
C GLU A 342 -2.70 -1.37 20.06
N TYR A 343 -2.41 -0.23 19.45
CA TYR A 343 -1.05 0.32 19.36
C TYR A 343 -1.09 1.84 19.26
N ASP A 344 0.01 2.49 19.60
CA ASP A 344 0.16 3.93 19.50
C ASP A 344 0.67 4.33 18.11
N ALA A 345 0.19 5.46 17.61
CA ALA A 345 0.62 6.11 16.38
C ALA A 345 0.76 7.63 16.63
N ILE A 346 1.63 8.29 15.87
CA ILE A 346 1.74 9.75 15.89
C ILE A 346 0.63 10.38 15.04
N ASP A 347 0.34 11.67 15.30
CA ASP A 347 -0.52 12.41 14.38
C ASP A 347 0.24 12.71 13.09
N ALA A 348 -0.23 12.13 11.97
CA ALA A 348 0.39 12.28 10.65
C ALA A 348 0.45 13.74 10.16
N MET A 349 -0.34 14.66 10.74
CA MET A 349 -0.24 16.09 10.46
C MET A 349 1.06 16.72 11.01
N GLN A 350 1.82 16.01 11.85
CA GLN A 350 3.13 16.44 12.36
C GLN A 350 4.30 15.99 11.49
N ILE A 351 4.03 15.35 10.33
CA ILE A 351 5.04 15.00 9.33
C ILE A 351 4.89 15.84 8.05
N LYS A 352 6.00 15.98 7.32
CA LYS A 352 6.07 16.64 6.01
C LYS A 352 5.69 15.66 4.89
N PRO A 353 5.41 16.12 3.67
CA PRO A 353 5.25 15.25 2.50
C PRO A 353 6.46 14.35 2.20
N SER A 354 7.65 14.72 2.67
CA SER A 354 8.87 13.91 2.61
C SER A 354 8.92 12.77 3.64
N LEU A 355 7.93 12.67 4.52
CA LEU A 355 7.85 11.81 5.71
C LEU A 355 8.86 12.16 6.83
N GLU A 356 9.60 13.26 6.71
CA GLU A 356 10.34 13.83 7.82
C GLU A 356 9.39 14.50 8.84
N THR A 357 9.68 14.38 10.12
CA THR A 357 8.86 15.05 11.15
C THR A 357 9.06 16.58 11.11
N LYS A 358 8.02 17.33 11.47
CA LYS A 358 8.08 18.81 11.55
C LYS A 358 8.83 19.30 12.80
N ILE A 359 8.95 18.43 13.81
CA ILE A 359 9.47 18.78 15.15
C ILE A 359 10.97 18.51 15.24
N ILE A 360 11.43 17.35 14.73
CA ILE A 360 12.82 16.91 14.85
C ILE A 360 13.40 16.72 13.45
N SER A 361 14.42 17.47 13.13
CA SER A 361 15.13 17.38 11.86
C SER A 361 15.92 16.08 11.77
N GLY A 362 15.85 15.39 10.63
CA GLY A 362 16.50 14.09 10.40
C GLY A 362 15.73 12.89 10.98
N LEU A 363 14.61 13.12 11.66
CA LEU A 363 13.71 12.06 12.11
C LEU A 363 12.59 11.86 11.09
N PHE A 364 12.49 10.65 10.53
CA PHE A 364 11.47 10.23 9.59
C PHE A 364 10.57 9.15 10.23
N THR A 365 9.35 9.03 9.74
CA THR A 365 8.41 8.00 10.19
C THR A 365 7.72 7.35 9.00
N ALA A 366 7.48 6.03 9.06
CA ALA A 366 6.81 5.31 7.97
C ALA A 366 5.99 4.11 8.48
N GLY A 367 4.87 3.85 7.79
CA GLY A 367 3.99 2.73 8.08
C GLY A 367 2.96 3.03 9.16
N GLN A 368 2.68 2.06 10.00
CA GLN A 368 1.57 2.14 10.98
C GLN A 368 1.75 3.21 12.04
N ILE A 369 2.98 3.61 12.35
CA ILE A 369 3.24 4.74 13.24
C ILE A 369 2.61 6.04 12.72
N ASN A 370 2.42 6.18 11.40
CA ASN A 370 1.73 7.29 10.75
C ASN A 370 0.21 7.08 10.66
N GLY A 371 -0.30 5.98 11.25
CA GLY A 371 -1.72 5.66 11.30
C GLY A 371 -2.27 4.97 10.06
N THR A 372 -1.44 4.37 9.23
CA THR A 372 -1.90 3.50 8.13
C THR A 372 -2.14 2.07 8.60
N SER A 373 -2.86 1.28 7.80
CA SER A 373 -3.10 -0.14 8.04
C SER A 373 -2.96 -0.92 6.73
N GLY A 374 -1.88 -1.68 6.60
CA GLY A 374 -1.58 -2.54 5.45
C GLY A 374 -0.09 -2.60 5.15
N TYR A 375 0.32 -3.74 4.60
CA TYR A 375 1.74 -4.01 4.29
C TYR A 375 2.25 -3.09 3.18
N GLU A 376 1.45 -2.89 2.15
CA GLU A 376 1.80 -2.10 0.96
C GLU A 376 1.87 -0.60 1.28
N GLU A 377 0.93 -0.11 2.11
CA GLU A 377 0.94 1.27 2.60
C GLU A 377 2.19 1.53 3.46
N ALA A 378 2.59 0.54 4.25
CA ALA A 378 3.79 0.62 5.08
C ALA A 378 5.06 0.60 4.21
N ALA A 379 5.15 -0.33 3.27
CA ALA A 379 6.30 -0.48 2.36
C ALA A 379 6.50 0.78 1.50
N GLY A 380 5.44 1.32 0.88
CA GLY A 380 5.52 2.54 0.09
C GLY A 380 6.02 3.75 0.88
N GLN A 381 5.56 3.91 2.14
CA GLN A 381 6.07 4.95 3.03
C GLN A 381 7.53 4.70 3.41
N GLY A 382 7.90 3.45 3.75
CA GLY A 382 9.26 3.08 4.09
C GLY A 382 10.24 3.43 2.98
N LEU A 383 9.90 3.08 1.73
CA LEU A 383 10.69 3.39 0.54
C LEU A 383 10.90 4.92 0.39
N VAL A 384 9.82 5.70 0.46
CA VAL A 384 9.90 7.17 0.35
C VAL A 384 10.71 7.78 1.50
N ALA A 385 10.55 7.29 2.73
CA ALA A 385 11.32 7.76 3.87
C ALA A 385 12.82 7.46 3.73
N GLY A 386 13.18 6.26 3.26
CA GLY A 386 14.57 5.87 3.01
C GLY A 386 15.23 6.71 1.90
N ILE A 387 14.53 6.92 0.79
CA ILE A 387 14.99 7.82 -0.29
C ILE A 387 15.22 9.23 0.26
N ASN A 388 14.25 9.79 0.97
CA ASN A 388 14.33 11.17 1.45
C ASN A 388 15.34 11.37 2.59
N ALA A 389 15.53 10.37 3.45
CA ALA A 389 16.62 10.40 4.41
C ALA A 389 17.99 10.45 3.69
N SER A 390 18.17 9.64 2.64
CA SER A 390 19.40 9.63 1.83
C SER A 390 19.62 10.95 1.10
N LEU A 391 18.60 11.51 0.45
CA LEU A 391 18.68 12.80 -0.24
C LEU A 391 19.00 13.94 0.73
N LYS A 392 18.40 13.95 1.93
CA LYS A 392 18.70 14.94 2.96
C LYS A 392 20.17 14.92 3.37
N LEU A 393 20.76 13.75 3.54
CA LEU A 393 22.18 13.59 3.88
C LEU A 393 23.10 14.04 2.74
N ASP A 394 22.63 13.99 1.52
CA ASP A 394 23.33 14.53 0.34
C ASP A 394 23.08 16.03 0.09
N ASN A 395 22.32 16.69 0.98
CA ASN A 395 21.87 18.08 0.83
C ASN A 395 21.10 18.32 -0.49
N LYS A 396 20.34 17.32 -0.95
CA LYS A 396 19.44 17.38 -2.10
C LYS A 396 18.01 17.66 -1.69
N GLU A 397 17.20 18.16 -2.61
CA GLU A 397 15.77 18.35 -2.40
C GLU A 397 15.06 17.00 -2.19
N ALA A 398 14.04 17.02 -1.34
CA ALA A 398 13.26 15.82 -1.05
C ALA A 398 12.41 15.40 -2.26
N MET A 399 12.33 14.10 -2.51
CA MET A 399 11.38 13.52 -3.45
C MET A 399 9.97 13.57 -2.85
N VAL A 400 9.10 14.37 -3.44
CA VAL A 400 7.68 14.46 -3.07
C VAL A 400 6.83 13.93 -4.22
N LEU A 401 6.24 12.76 -4.04
CA LEU A 401 5.35 12.16 -5.02
C LEU A 401 3.99 12.89 -5.01
N LYS A 402 3.58 13.38 -6.18
CA LYS A 402 2.29 14.07 -6.32
C LYS A 402 1.14 13.08 -6.41
N ARG A 403 -0.06 13.49 -5.97
CA ARG A 403 -1.31 12.74 -6.13
C ARG A 403 -1.59 12.35 -7.59
N SER A 404 -1.15 13.16 -8.52
CA SER A 404 -1.31 12.95 -9.97
C SER A 404 -0.25 12.03 -10.59
N SER A 405 0.73 11.57 -9.81
CA SER A 405 1.82 10.70 -10.30
C SER A 405 1.85 9.32 -9.65
N ALA A 406 1.32 9.16 -8.43
CA ALA A 406 1.40 7.88 -7.72
C ALA A 406 0.28 7.72 -6.67
N TYR A 407 -0.17 6.47 -6.45
CA TYR A 407 -0.98 6.11 -5.28
C TYR A 407 -0.24 6.32 -3.97
N ILE A 408 1.09 6.10 -3.94
CA ILE A 408 1.94 6.46 -2.80
C ILE A 408 1.86 7.96 -2.54
N GLY A 409 1.83 8.80 -3.58
CA GLY A 409 1.63 10.23 -3.45
C GLY A 409 0.24 10.61 -2.89
N VAL A 410 -0.82 9.92 -3.34
CA VAL A 410 -2.18 10.09 -2.79
C VAL A 410 -2.21 9.71 -1.31
N LEU A 411 -1.59 8.58 -0.93
CA LEU A 411 -1.48 8.10 0.44
C LEU A 411 -0.82 9.14 1.35
N ILE A 412 0.37 9.60 0.98
CA ILE A 412 1.15 10.53 1.81
C ILE A 412 0.43 11.88 1.92
N ASP A 413 -0.09 12.41 0.81
CA ASP A 413 -0.81 13.68 0.83
C ASP A 413 -2.08 13.60 1.71
N ASP A 414 -2.86 12.50 1.63
CA ASP A 414 -4.02 12.32 2.51
C ASP A 414 -3.62 12.30 4.00
N LEU A 415 -2.51 11.64 4.36
CA LEU A 415 -2.02 11.58 5.73
C LEU A 415 -1.64 12.95 6.27
N VAL A 416 -0.84 13.72 5.52
CA VAL A 416 -0.26 14.98 6.01
C VAL A 416 -1.22 16.18 5.91
N THR A 417 -2.26 16.10 5.07
CA THR A 417 -3.21 17.20 4.86
C THR A 417 -4.56 16.98 5.55
N LYS A 418 -5.09 15.76 5.50
CA LYS A 418 -6.40 15.43 6.11
C LYS A 418 -6.26 14.89 7.53
N GLY A 419 -5.08 14.38 7.88
CA GLY A 419 -4.90 13.61 9.10
C GLY A 419 -5.71 12.31 9.08
N ILE A 420 -5.76 11.63 10.21
CA ILE A 420 -6.49 10.37 10.36
C ILE A 420 -7.39 10.41 11.59
N THR A 421 -8.60 9.90 11.44
CA THR A 421 -9.55 9.61 12.52
C THR A 421 -9.63 8.13 12.84
N ASP A 422 -9.37 7.30 11.86
CA ASP A 422 -9.33 5.83 11.89
C ASP A 422 -8.14 5.33 11.06
N PRO A 423 -7.64 4.10 11.29
CA PRO A 423 -6.51 3.58 10.52
C PRO A 423 -6.73 3.68 9.00
N TYR A 424 -5.85 4.44 8.35
CA TYR A 424 -5.97 4.72 6.92
C TYR A 424 -5.71 3.47 6.07
N ARG A 425 -6.55 3.27 5.06
CA ARG A 425 -6.34 2.29 3.99
C ARG A 425 -6.46 2.94 2.62
N MET A 426 -5.56 2.55 1.72
CA MET A 426 -5.64 2.97 0.33
C MET A 426 -6.78 2.22 -0.38
N LEU A 427 -7.61 2.99 -1.07
CA LEU A 427 -8.70 2.53 -1.92
C LEU A 427 -8.61 3.23 -3.27
N THR A 428 -9.08 2.57 -4.33
CA THR A 428 -9.10 3.16 -5.67
C THR A 428 -9.90 4.47 -5.73
N SER A 429 -10.94 4.61 -4.89
CA SER A 429 -11.77 5.82 -4.82
C SER A 429 -11.06 7.06 -4.26
N ARG A 430 -9.88 6.90 -3.64
CA ARG A 430 -9.10 8.02 -3.11
C ARG A 430 -8.29 8.74 -4.19
N ALA A 431 -8.01 8.06 -5.32
CA ALA A 431 -7.28 8.64 -6.44
C ALA A 431 -8.24 9.33 -7.42
N GLU A 432 -7.89 10.54 -7.82
CA GLU A 432 -8.64 11.35 -8.79
C GLU A 432 -8.40 10.88 -10.23
N PHE A 433 -7.17 10.43 -10.55
CA PHE A 433 -6.70 10.13 -11.91
C PHE A 433 -6.43 8.64 -12.09
N ARG A 434 -7.47 7.80 -11.97
CA ARG A 434 -7.29 6.33 -11.94
C ARG A 434 -6.79 5.73 -13.25
N LEU A 435 -7.15 6.31 -14.40
CA LEU A 435 -6.66 5.87 -15.70
C LEU A 435 -5.20 6.26 -15.95
N LEU A 436 -4.72 7.32 -15.29
CA LEU A 436 -3.30 7.69 -15.33
C LEU A 436 -2.46 6.88 -14.35
N LEU A 437 -3.07 6.43 -13.23
CA LEU A 437 -2.39 5.72 -12.13
C LEU A 437 -2.67 4.21 -12.17
N ARG A 438 -2.45 3.57 -13.33
CA ARG A 438 -2.70 2.14 -13.50
C ARG A 438 -1.55 1.30 -12.95
N HIS A 439 -1.81 -0.01 -12.75
CA HIS A 439 -0.76 -0.94 -12.32
C HIS A 439 0.24 -1.25 -13.46
N ASP A 440 -0.22 -1.25 -14.70
CA ASP A 440 0.58 -1.57 -15.89
C ASP A 440 1.63 -0.51 -16.22
N ASN A 441 1.36 0.77 -15.94
CA ASN A 441 2.21 1.90 -16.28
C ASN A 441 2.97 2.52 -15.08
N ALA A 442 3.14 1.82 -13.98
CA ALA A 442 3.83 2.36 -12.81
C ALA A 442 5.30 2.67 -13.10
N ASP A 443 5.96 1.84 -13.92
CA ASP A 443 7.33 2.06 -14.38
C ASP A 443 7.47 3.33 -15.24
N GLU A 444 6.54 3.59 -16.17
CA GLU A 444 6.55 4.82 -16.97
C GLU A 444 6.44 6.07 -16.11
N ARG A 445 5.64 6.01 -15.04
CA ARG A 445 5.42 7.16 -14.13
C ARG A 445 6.57 7.42 -13.17
N LEU A 446 7.24 6.37 -12.67
CA LEU A 446 8.09 6.46 -11.48
C LEU A 446 9.54 6.00 -11.69
N THR A 447 9.83 5.08 -12.62
CA THR A 447 11.22 4.62 -12.84
C THR A 447 12.17 5.74 -13.27
N PRO A 448 11.76 6.72 -14.11
CA PRO A 448 12.61 7.87 -14.38
C PRO A 448 12.92 8.72 -13.13
N ILE A 449 11.91 8.91 -12.25
CA ILE A 449 12.10 9.64 -10.98
C ILE A 449 13.05 8.87 -10.07
N GLY A 450 12.85 7.55 -9.93
CA GLY A 450 13.73 6.70 -9.13
C GLY A 450 15.18 6.71 -9.61
N TYR A 451 15.39 6.71 -10.93
CA TYR A 451 16.75 6.83 -11.51
C TYR A 451 17.39 8.18 -11.23
N GLU A 452 16.63 9.26 -11.36
CA GLU A 452 17.11 10.63 -11.10
C GLU A 452 17.55 10.82 -9.63
N VAL A 453 16.78 10.30 -8.68
CA VAL A 453 17.12 10.38 -7.24
C VAL A 453 18.14 9.33 -6.80
N GLY A 454 18.47 8.35 -7.64
CA GLY A 454 19.46 7.30 -7.36
C GLY A 454 18.93 6.06 -6.66
N SER A 455 17.61 5.88 -6.59
CA SER A 455 16.96 4.68 -5.99
C SER A 455 16.81 3.51 -6.98
N VAL A 456 16.95 3.76 -8.27
CA VAL A 456 16.84 2.78 -9.36
C VAL A 456 18.17 2.57 -10.04
N SER A 457 18.55 1.32 -10.30
CA SER A 457 19.77 0.97 -11.00
C SER A 457 19.71 1.35 -12.49
N LYS A 458 20.91 1.53 -13.10
CA LYS A 458 21.02 1.77 -14.54
C LYS A 458 20.42 0.62 -15.37
N GLU A 459 20.56 -0.61 -14.90
CA GLU A 459 20.00 -1.80 -15.56
C GLU A 459 18.47 -1.72 -15.60
N LYS A 460 17.81 -1.51 -14.45
CA LYS A 460 16.35 -1.36 -14.36
C LYS A 460 15.85 -0.19 -15.21
N TYR A 461 16.56 0.93 -15.21
CA TYR A 461 16.21 2.06 -16.05
C TYR A 461 16.32 1.75 -17.55
N ASN A 462 17.36 1.00 -17.97
CA ASN A 462 17.51 0.55 -19.35
C ASN A 462 16.40 -0.43 -19.77
N ASN A 463 15.99 -1.35 -18.88
CA ASN A 463 14.86 -2.26 -19.14
C ASN A 463 13.57 -1.47 -19.37
N TYR A 464 13.30 -0.45 -18.56
CA TYR A 464 12.18 0.47 -18.78
C TYR A 464 12.27 1.19 -20.14
N LEU A 465 13.44 1.72 -20.51
CA LEU A 465 13.62 2.40 -21.81
C LEU A 465 13.37 1.45 -22.98
N ASN A 466 13.83 0.21 -22.90
CA ASN A 466 13.58 -0.82 -23.91
C ASN A 466 12.07 -1.12 -24.05
N LYS A 467 11.36 -1.34 -22.94
CA LYS A 467 9.91 -1.52 -22.92
C LYS A 467 9.19 -0.34 -23.58
N LYS A 468 9.54 0.89 -23.19
CA LYS A 468 8.96 2.11 -23.76
C LYS A 468 9.19 2.22 -25.27
N ASN A 469 10.39 1.90 -25.74
CA ASN A 469 10.70 1.88 -27.17
C ASN A 469 9.87 0.82 -27.92
N ASN A 470 9.68 -0.36 -27.34
CA ASN A 470 8.86 -1.41 -27.93
C ASN A 470 7.38 -0.99 -28.02
N ILE A 471 6.83 -0.39 -26.97
CA ILE A 471 5.47 0.16 -26.97
C ILE A 471 5.28 1.18 -28.11
N ASN A 472 6.25 2.10 -28.27
CA ASN A 472 6.21 3.08 -29.37
C ASN A 472 6.28 2.41 -30.75
N LYS A 473 7.20 1.45 -30.93
CA LYS A 473 7.31 0.68 -32.18
C LYS A 473 6.01 -0.05 -32.51
N LEU A 474 5.39 -0.71 -31.51
CA LEU A 474 4.12 -1.41 -31.73
C LEU A 474 3.01 -0.44 -32.15
N LYS A 475 2.92 0.74 -31.54
CA LYS A 475 1.98 1.80 -31.98
C LYS A 475 2.26 2.28 -33.40
N GLU A 476 3.52 2.47 -33.77
CA GLU A 476 3.93 2.83 -35.14
C GLU A 476 3.52 1.76 -36.14
N ILE A 477 3.77 0.48 -35.85
CA ILE A 477 3.38 -0.66 -36.69
C ILE A 477 1.86 -0.65 -36.91
N LEU A 478 1.06 -0.51 -35.85
CA LEU A 478 -0.40 -0.48 -35.93
C LEU A 478 -0.94 0.77 -36.66
N THR A 479 -0.20 1.89 -36.59
CA THR A 479 -0.59 3.16 -37.25
C THR A 479 -0.25 3.19 -38.72
N ASN A 480 0.88 2.62 -39.12
CA ASN A 480 1.39 2.73 -40.48
C ASN A 480 0.90 1.61 -41.41
N ASN A 481 0.39 0.51 -40.87
CA ASN A 481 -0.10 -0.60 -41.64
C ASN A 481 -1.62 -0.65 -41.70
N ASN A 482 -2.16 -1.08 -42.85
CA ASN A 482 -3.58 -1.22 -43.10
C ASN A 482 -3.94 -2.71 -43.19
N LEU A 483 -5.09 -3.08 -42.63
CA LEU A 483 -5.76 -4.33 -42.98
C LEU A 483 -6.41 -4.16 -44.35
N VAL A 484 -5.94 -4.94 -45.33
CA VAL A 484 -6.52 -4.98 -46.68
C VAL A 484 -7.63 -6.01 -46.71
N MET A 485 -8.84 -5.58 -47.03
CA MET A 485 -10.01 -6.45 -47.04
C MET A 485 -10.00 -7.36 -48.28
N ASN A 486 -10.03 -8.67 -48.02
CA ASN A 486 -10.23 -9.74 -49.00
C ASN A 486 -11.16 -10.82 -48.39
N GLU A 487 -11.48 -11.88 -49.15
CA GLU A 487 -12.40 -12.91 -48.64
C GLU A 487 -11.86 -13.65 -47.42
N GLU A 488 -10.57 -13.97 -47.38
CA GLU A 488 -9.93 -14.64 -46.24
C GLU A 488 -10.05 -13.79 -44.94
N VAL A 489 -9.82 -12.50 -45.04
CA VAL A 489 -9.99 -11.56 -43.92
C VAL A 489 -11.44 -11.51 -43.47
N LYS A 490 -12.41 -11.45 -44.39
CA LYS A 490 -13.85 -11.46 -44.06
C LYS A 490 -14.24 -12.74 -43.33
N GLU A 491 -13.80 -13.91 -43.81
CA GLU A 491 -14.05 -15.21 -43.18
C GLU A 491 -13.54 -15.22 -41.73
N LYS A 492 -12.32 -14.74 -41.47
CA LYS A 492 -11.78 -14.67 -40.11
C LYS A 492 -12.58 -13.78 -39.17
N PHE A 493 -13.13 -12.64 -39.66
CA PHE A 493 -14.03 -11.81 -38.87
C PHE A 493 -15.33 -12.54 -38.54
N ILE A 494 -15.94 -13.22 -39.52
CA ILE A 494 -17.18 -13.98 -39.35
C ILE A 494 -16.98 -15.16 -38.38
N GLU A 495 -15.92 -15.93 -38.54
CA GLU A 495 -15.57 -17.05 -37.65
C GLU A 495 -15.43 -16.63 -36.18
N ASN A 496 -14.97 -15.41 -35.93
CA ASN A 496 -14.82 -14.85 -34.58
C ASN A 496 -16.04 -14.04 -34.12
N ASN A 497 -17.16 -14.07 -34.85
CA ASN A 497 -18.37 -13.29 -34.57
C ASN A 497 -18.10 -11.78 -34.45
N LEU A 498 -17.26 -11.23 -35.31
CA LEU A 498 -16.88 -9.82 -35.34
C LEU A 498 -17.47 -9.11 -36.55
N ASP A 499 -17.81 -7.84 -36.38
CA ASP A 499 -18.32 -7.02 -37.49
C ASP A 499 -17.26 -6.77 -38.57
N VAL A 500 -17.53 -7.20 -39.80
CA VAL A 500 -16.62 -7.08 -40.93
C VAL A 500 -16.47 -5.61 -41.35
N PRO A 501 -15.26 -5.05 -41.44
CA PRO A 501 -15.03 -3.70 -41.94
C PRO A 501 -15.46 -3.55 -43.38
N LYS A 502 -16.13 -2.45 -43.70
CA LYS A 502 -16.61 -2.16 -45.08
C LYS A 502 -15.52 -1.73 -46.06
N LYS A 503 -14.34 -1.34 -45.54
CA LYS A 503 -13.19 -0.85 -46.33
C LYS A 503 -11.89 -1.16 -45.58
N ASN A 504 -10.77 -1.03 -46.30
CA ASN A 504 -9.46 -1.10 -45.70
C ASN A 504 -9.32 -0.11 -44.52
N MET A 505 -8.74 -0.56 -43.41
CA MET A 505 -8.59 0.26 -42.21
C MET A 505 -7.21 0.08 -41.62
N LYS A 506 -6.68 1.11 -40.96
CA LYS A 506 -5.45 1.00 -40.15
C LYS A 506 -5.70 0.07 -38.98
N PHE A 507 -4.68 -0.71 -38.61
CA PHE A 507 -4.78 -1.62 -37.47
C PHE A 507 -5.07 -0.88 -36.16
N ILE A 508 -4.52 0.34 -35.97
CA ILE A 508 -4.80 1.15 -34.79
C ILE A 508 -6.29 1.55 -34.69
N GLU A 509 -6.94 1.87 -35.83
CA GLU A 509 -8.37 2.22 -35.86
C GLU A 509 -9.26 0.99 -35.61
N LEU A 510 -8.82 -0.19 -36.05
CA LEU A 510 -9.47 -1.46 -35.72
C LEU A 510 -9.38 -1.74 -34.22
N LEU A 511 -8.21 -1.55 -33.61
CA LEU A 511 -8.00 -1.77 -32.18
C LEU A 511 -8.84 -0.87 -31.29
N LYS A 512 -9.28 0.31 -31.76
CA LYS A 512 -10.22 1.18 -31.04
C LYS A 512 -11.60 0.56 -30.85
N ARG A 513 -11.98 -0.42 -31.67
CA ARG A 513 -13.27 -1.10 -31.51
C ARG A 513 -13.24 -1.98 -30.26
N PRO A 514 -14.27 -1.92 -29.40
CA PRO A 514 -14.31 -2.67 -28.13
C PRO A 514 -14.13 -4.18 -28.32
N GLU A 515 -14.75 -4.75 -29.36
CA GLU A 515 -14.76 -6.17 -29.67
C GLU A 515 -13.44 -6.70 -30.26
N ILE A 516 -12.60 -5.82 -30.82
CA ILE A 516 -11.33 -6.23 -31.45
C ILE A 516 -10.22 -6.32 -30.38
N SER A 517 -9.63 -7.49 -30.23
CA SER A 517 -8.45 -7.69 -29.40
C SER A 517 -7.16 -7.56 -30.22
N ILE A 518 -6.06 -7.18 -29.55
CA ILE A 518 -4.75 -7.13 -30.19
C ILE A 518 -4.30 -8.52 -30.64
N ASN A 519 -4.69 -9.58 -29.92
CA ASN A 519 -4.41 -10.96 -30.31
C ASN A 519 -5.16 -11.38 -31.58
N PHE A 520 -6.37 -10.84 -31.83
CA PHE A 520 -7.06 -11.04 -33.09
C PHE A 520 -6.32 -10.38 -34.24
N LEU A 521 -5.77 -9.16 -34.03
CA LEU A 521 -4.99 -8.47 -35.05
C LEU A 521 -3.69 -9.20 -35.40
N ALA A 522 -3.13 -9.99 -34.48
CA ALA A 522 -1.95 -10.81 -34.72
C ALA A 522 -2.13 -11.88 -35.84
N ASN A 523 -3.38 -12.18 -36.24
CA ASN A 523 -3.63 -13.03 -37.41
C ASN A 523 -3.28 -12.35 -38.74
N PHE A 524 -3.13 -11.03 -38.75
CA PHE A 524 -2.97 -10.23 -39.98
C PHE A 524 -1.69 -9.39 -40.00
N ILE A 525 -1.01 -9.25 -38.85
CA ILE A 525 0.21 -8.46 -38.73
C ILE A 525 1.14 -9.11 -37.70
N ASP A 526 2.41 -9.20 -38.04
CA ASP A 526 3.39 -9.78 -37.12
C ASP A 526 3.71 -8.83 -35.96
N ILE A 527 3.25 -9.22 -34.79
CA ILE A 527 3.51 -8.58 -33.49
C ILE A 527 4.07 -9.60 -32.48
N SER A 528 4.66 -10.70 -32.96
CA SER A 528 5.20 -11.77 -32.10
C SER A 528 6.40 -11.31 -31.26
N GLY A 529 7.15 -10.31 -31.75
CA GLY A 529 8.31 -9.75 -31.05
C GLY A 529 7.99 -8.89 -29.80
N PHE A 530 6.71 -8.69 -29.48
CA PHE A 530 6.28 -7.88 -28.34
C PHE A 530 5.71 -8.75 -27.20
N THR A 531 6.00 -8.37 -25.97
CA THR A 531 5.48 -9.06 -24.77
C THR A 531 3.97 -8.84 -24.60
N ASN A 532 3.33 -9.67 -23.80
CA ASN A 532 1.91 -9.51 -23.49
C ASN A 532 1.63 -8.21 -22.72
N GLU A 533 2.54 -7.77 -21.84
CA GLU A 533 2.44 -6.50 -21.13
C GLU A 533 2.50 -5.29 -22.08
N GLU A 534 3.45 -5.29 -23.03
CA GLU A 534 3.55 -4.25 -24.06
C GLU A 534 2.30 -4.17 -24.94
N LYS A 535 1.76 -5.33 -25.35
CA LYS A 535 0.52 -5.43 -26.12
C LYS A 535 -0.70 -4.94 -25.32
N GLU A 536 -0.77 -5.25 -24.03
CA GLU A 536 -1.86 -4.81 -23.15
C GLU A 536 -1.80 -3.30 -22.96
N GLU A 537 -0.62 -2.73 -22.70
CA GLU A 537 -0.45 -1.30 -22.49
C GLU A 537 -0.85 -0.51 -23.74
N VAL A 538 -0.41 -0.92 -24.93
CA VAL A 538 -0.84 -0.32 -26.20
C VAL A 538 -2.36 -0.43 -26.38
N THR A 539 -2.95 -1.58 -26.06
CA THR A 539 -4.40 -1.79 -26.15
C THR A 539 -5.17 -0.81 -25.26
N ILE A 540 -4.69 -0.63 -24.01
CA ILE A 540 -5.32 0.30 -23.06
C ILE A 540 -5.21 1.74 -23.57
N GLU A 541 -4.02 2.17 -23.99
CA GLU A 541 -3.80 3.53 -24.47
C GLU A 541 -4.64 3.87 -25.70
N VAL A 542 -4.77 2.92 -26.63
CA VAL A 542 -5.57 3.11 -27.86
C VAL A 542 -7.08 3.13 -27.57
N LYS A 543 -7.56 2.15 -26.80
CA LYS A 543 -9.01 2.06 -26.50
C LYS A 543 -9.51 3.16 -25.57
N TYR A 544 -8.68 3.62 -24.65
CA TYR A 544 -9.06 4.64 -23.66
C TYR A 544 -8.50 6.03 -23.97
N GLU A 545 -7.93 6.26 -25.17
CA GLU A 545 -7.28 7.50 -25.60
C GLU A 545 -8.05 8.77 -25.20
N GLY A 546 -9.35 8.82 -25.50
CA GLY A 546 -10.19 9.99 -25.22
C GLY A 546 -10.39 10.25 -23.71
N TYR A 547 -10.48 9.19 -22.90
CA TYR A 547 -10.60 9.31 -21.44
C TYR A 547 -9.27 9.70 -20.80
N ILE A 548 -8.17 9.11 -21.26
CA ILE A 548 -6.81 9.43 -20.82
C ILE A 548 -6.52 10.90 -21.09
N LYS A 549 -6.85 11.41 -22.29
CA LYS A 549 -6.67 12.82 -22.63
C LYS A 549 -7.42 13.75 -21.68
N LYS A 550 -8.67 13.44 -21.35
CA LYS A 550 -9.47 14.22 -20.39
C LYS A 550 -8.85 14.24 -18.99
N GLU A 551 -8.34 13.10 -18.52
CA GLU A 551 -7.64 13.06 -17.23
C GLU A 551 -6.33 13.87 -17.25
N TYR A 552 -5.58 13.88 -18.35
CA TYR A 552 -4.41 14.74 -18.50
C TYR A 552 -4.78 16.24 -18.44
N GLU A 553 -5.84 16.67 -19.10
CA GLU A 553 -6.33 18.05 -19.02
C GLU A 553 -6.72 18.44 -17.58
N GLN A 554 -7.35 17.54 -16.84
CA GLN A 554 -7.68 17.76 -15.43
C GLN A 554 -6.43 17.79 -14.54
N LYS A 555 -5.47 16.90 -14.81
CA LYS A 555 -4.16 16.87 -14.13
C LYS A 555 -3.41 18.19 -14.28
N GLU A 556 -3.36 18.75 -15.50
CA GLU A 556 -2.71 20.05 -15.73
C GLU A 556 -3.36 21.19 -14.95
N LYS A 557 -4.70 21.19 -14.84
CA LYS A 557 -5.41 22.19 -13.99
C LYS A 557 -5.03 22.04 -12.52
N LEU A 558 -4.93 20.81 -12.01
CA LEU A 558 -4.51 20.55 -10.64
C LEU A 558 -3.05 20.99 -10.41
N LEU A 559 -2.14 20.67 -11.34
CA LEU A 559 -0.74 21.07 -11.24
C LEU A 559 -0.55 22.58 -11.20
N LYS A 560 -1.37 23.36 -11.92
CA LYS A 560 -1.38 24.82 -11.82
C LYS A 560 -1.80 25.32 -10.43
N MET A 561 -2.66 24.60 -9.72
CA MET A 561 -2.99 24.92 -8.32
C MET A 561 -1.88 24.46 -7.35
N GLU A 562 -1.24 23.34 -7.63
CA GLU A 562 -0.10 22.84 -6.83
C GLU A 562 1.15 23.70 -6.98
N SER A 563 1.34 24.37 -8.12
CA SER A 563 2.46 25.29 -8.31
C SER A 563 2.35 26.59 -7.51
N LYS A 564 1.14 26.93 -7.03
CA LYS A 564 0.93 28.12 -6.19
C LYS A 564 1.35 27.84 -4.76
N GLN A 565 2.56 28.26 -4.41
CA GLN A 565 3.14 28.08 -3.10
C GLN A 565 2.48 29.02 -2.07
N ILE A 566 2.41 28.54 -0.83
CA ILE A 566 2.03 29.34 0.32
C ILE A 566 3.30 29.70 1.09
N PRO A 567 3.61 30.98 1.31
CA PRO A 567 4.79 31.39 2.06
C PRO A 567 4.84 30.77 3.46
N LYS A 568 6.02 30.33 3.88
CA LYS A 568 6.20 29.66 5.20
C LYS A 568 5.89 30.57 6.38
N ASP A 569 6.04 31.89 6.20
CA ASP A 569 5.80 32.94 7.20
C ASP A 569 4.36 33.47 7.23
N ILE A 570 3.45 32.88 6.43
CA ILE A 570 2.06 33.33 6.39
C ILE A 570 1.41 33.29 7.76
N ASP A 571 0.72 34.41 8.10
CA ASP A 571 -0.15 34.50 9.25
C ASP A 571 -1.63 34.41 8.81
N TYR A 572 -2.24 33.25 9.01
CA TYR A 572 -3.63 33.01 8.64
C TYR A 572 -4.64 33.90 9.43
N ASN A 573 -4.24 34.51 10.55
CA ASN A 573 -5.08 35.45 11.28
C ASN A 573 -5.29 36.78 10.51
N LYS A 574 -4.38 37.11 9.61
CA LYS A 574 -4.46 38.30 8.76
C LYS A 574 -5.31 38.09 7.51
N VAL A 575 -5.69 36.85 7.17
CA VAL A 575 -6.60 36.56 6.05
C VAL A 575 -8.02 36.94 6.45
N LYS A 576 -8.52 38.04 5.89
CA LYS A 576 -9.86 38.54 6.23
C LYS A 576 -10.97 37.65 5.69
N ASN A 577 -12.06 37.54 6.44
CA ASN A 577 -13.29 36.82 6.07
C ASN A 577 -13.15 35.30 5.86
N ILE A 578 -12.01 34.71 6.20
CA ILE A 578 -11.84 33.23 6.20
C ILE A 578 -12.61 32.64 7.39
N ALA A 579 -13.22 31.46 7.20
CA ALA A 579 -13.95 30.78 8.27
C ALA A 579 -13.03 30.45 9.46
N SER A 580 -13.54 30.53 10.68
CA SER A 580 -12.75 30.26 11.89
C SER A 580 -12.17 28.87 11.92
N GLU A 581 -12.93 27.85 11.46
CA GLU A 581 -12.47 26.48 11.33
C GLU A 581 -11.34 26.38 10.30
N ALA A 582 -11.52 26.96 9.11
CA ALA A 582 -10.49 26.98 8.06
C ALA A 582 -9.20 27.64 8.55
N ARG A 583 -9.30 28.78 9.25
CA ARG A 583 -8.16 29.47 9.85
C ARG A 583 -7.40 28.59 10.83
N GLN A 584 -8.11 27.94 11.75
CA GLN A 584 -7.51 27.03 12.72
C GLN A 584 -6.83 25.83 12.04
N LYS A 585 -7.50 25.23 11.06
CA LYS A 585 -6.96 24.08 10.31
C LYS A 585 -5.74 24.45 9.48
N LEU A 586 -5.78 25.55 8.74
CA LEU A 586 -4.64 26.05 7.96
C LEU A 586 -3.43 26.39 8.85
N SER A 587 -3.67 26.99 10.02
CA SER A 587 -2.61 27.29 10.99
C SER A 587 -1.97 26.04 11.58
N LEU A 588 -2.76 24.99 11.79
CA LEU A 588 -2.30 23.70 12.31
C LEU A 588 -1.52 22.90 11.26
N VAL A 589 -2.09 22.74 10.05
CA VAL A 589 -1.53 21.91 8.98
C VAL A 589 -0.34 22.57 8.32
N ARG A 590 -0.38 23.91 8.19
CA ARG A 590 0.66 24.68 7.47
C ARG A 590 0.91 24.12 6.06
N PRO A 591 -0.13 24.08 5.19
CA PRO A 591 0.04 23.56 3.84
C PRO A 591 1.05 24.37 3.03
N GLU A 592 1.83 23.68 2.21
CA GLU A 592 2.87 24.32 1.38
C GLU A 592 2.32 24.88 0.07
N THR A 593 1.15 24.37 -0.39
CA THR A 593 0.52 24.79 -1.65
C THR A 593 -0.97 25.07 -1.49
N ILE A 594 -1.53 25.87 -2.40
CA ILE A 594 -2.98 26.13 -2.47
C ILE A 594 -3.77 24.83 -2.70
N ALA A 595 -3.26 23.91 -3.48
CA ALA A 595 -3.91 22.62 -3.69
C ALA A 595 -3.95 21.78 -2.40
N GLN A 596 -2.88 21.76 -1.60
CA GLN A 596 -2.91 21.14 -0.27
C GLN A 596 -3.92 21.82 0.64
N ALA A 597 -3.93 23.15 0.69
CA ALA A 597 -4.89 23.89 1.48
C ALA A 597 -6.34 23.54 1.14
N SER A 598 -6.66 23.38 -0.14
CA SER A 598 -8.02 23.03 -0.62
C SER A 598 -8.49 21.62 -0.24
N ARG A 599 -7.57 20.73 0.12
CA ARG A 599 -7.87 19.34 0.52
C ARG A 599 -8.04 19.16 2.04
N ILE A 600 -7.72 20.20 2.83
CA ILE A 600 -7.87 20.14 4.28
C ILE A 600 -9.36 20.12 4.64
N SER A 601 -9.76 19.14 5.45
CA SER A 601 -11.14 19.06 5.94
C SER A 601 -11.49 20.30 6.78
N GLY A 602 -12.61 20.96 6.44
CA GLY A 602 -13.03 22.21 7.06
C GLY A 602 -12.54 23.48 6.34
N VAL A 603 -11.80 23.34 5.24
CA VAL A 603 -11.46 24.45 4.32
C VAL A 603 -12.31 24.32 3.06
N ASN A 604 -13.11 25.34 2.76
CA ASN A 604 -14.02 25.34 1.63
C ASN A 604 -13.48 26.17 0.44
N PRO A 605 -14.08 26.08 -0.77
CA PRO A 605 -13.62 26.83 -1.94
C PRO A 605 -13.61 28.34 -1.77
N VAL A 606 -14.49 28.91 -0.92
CA VAL A 606 -14.51 30.34 -0.63
C VAL A 606 -13.28 30.74 0.18
N ASP A 607 -12.91 29.92 1.19
CA ASP A 607 -11.70 30.17 1.99
C ASP A 607 -10.44 30.15 1.11
N ILE A 608 -10.36 29.23 0.15
CA ILE A 608 -9.26 29.17 -0.82
C ILE A 608 -9.22 30.42 -1.71
N SER A 609 -10.37 30.88 -2.17
CA SER A 609 -10.44 32.11 -2.96
C SER A 609 -9.96 33.34 -2.17
N LEU A 610 -10.35 33.45 -0.91
CA LEU A 610 -9.90 34.52 -0.01
C LEU A 610 -8.39 34.43 0.28
N LEU A 611 -7.89 33.23 0.48
CA LEU A 611 -6.45 32.98 0.65
C LEU A 611 -5.66 33.39 -0.59
N LEU A 612 -6.12 33.06 -1.79
CA LEU A 612 -5.49 33.47 -3.04
C LEU A 612 -5.47 35.00 -3.22
N ILE A 613 -6.57 35.68 -2.89
CA ILE A 613 -6.63 37.14 -2.92
C ILE A 613 -5.64 37.75 -1.94
N TYR A 614 -5.57 37.21 -0.72
CA TYR A 614 -4.61 37.67 0.30
C TYR A 614 -3.16 37.48 -0.16
N LEU A 615 -2.79 36.30 -0.70
CA LEU A 615 -1.44 36.04 -1.19
C LEU A 615 -1.07 36.98 -2.33
N LYS A 616 -1.96 37.22 -3.27
CA LYS A 616 -1.72 38.16 -4.38
C LYS A 616 -1.49 39.58 -3.86
N LYS A 617 -2.22 39.98 -2.82
CA LYS A 617 -2.14 41.34 -2.30
C LYS A 617 -0.88 41.59 -1.45
N GLU A 618 -0.49 40.61 -0.62
CA GLU A 618 0.56 40.81 0.40
C GLU A 618 1.94 40.30 -0.05
N TYR A 619 1.97 39.25 -0.91
CA TYR A 619 3.23 38.59 -1.31
C TYR A 619 3.60 38.79 -2.78
N ASN A 620 2.64 39.06 -3.69
CA ASN A 620 2.91 39.28 -5.12
C ASN A 620 2.73 40.75 -5.51
N LYS A 621 3.27 41.67 -4.73
CA LYS A 621 3.19 43.12 -5.03
C LYS A 621 4.08 43.58 -6.20
N ASN A 622 4.85 42.68 -6.84
CA ASN A 622 5.85 43.02 -7.84
C ASN A 622 5.62 42.35 -9.22
N ASP A 623 4.37 41.90 -9.55
CA ASP A 623 4.00 41.49 -10.91
C ASP A 623 2.85 42.36 -11.46
#